data_e80c1bf4286913540242309ba05e9ed7
#
_entry.id   e80c1bf4286913540242309ba05e9ed7
#
_cell.length_a   1.000
_cell.length_b   1.000
_cell.length_c   1.000
_cell.angle_alpha   90.00
_cell.angle_beta   90.00
_cell.angle_gamma   90.00
#
_symmetry.space_group_name_H-M   'P 1'
#
loop_
_entity.id
_entity.type
_entity.pdbx_description
1 polymer ?
#
loop_
_entity_poly.entity_id
_entity_poly.type
_entity_poly.pdbx_seq_one_letter_code
_entity_poly.pdbx_strand_id
1 'polypeptide(L)'
;MLDTINGLPAHPLFIHIVVVLLPLSAIGMIALVVIPPFRGTVQKYFVASGVVISAIGAFIAKESGAALEQTRGVTDEHHAWGNRTFYLAIALTVVSALWLWLDTQPKSKTKLATGIIVVLVSLAAITSTVLAGDSGAKAVWETRASESDVVPTVDSQESGAQ
;
A
#
# COMPACT_ATOMS: atom_id res chain seq x y z
N MET A 1 15.54 -1.53 -13.65
CA MET A 1 16.33 -2.68 -13.12
C MET A 1 15.62 -3.47 -12.00
N LEU A 2 14.42 -3.05 -11.56
CA LEU A 2 13.60 -3.82 -10.59
C LEU A 2 12.34 -4.41 -11.27
N ASP A 3 12.45 -4.76 -12.56
CA ASP A 3 11.26 -5.14 -13.34
C ASP A 3 10.84 -6.59 -13.08
N THR A 4 11.80 -7.48 -12.84
CA THR A 4 11.52 -8.90 -12.57
C THR A 4 12.47 -9.49 -11.52
N ILE A 5 11.91 -10.34 -10.64
CA ILE A 5 12.66 -11.21 -9.71
C ILE A 5 12.35 -12.66 -10.11
N ASN A 6 13.37 -13.41 -10.51
CA ASN A 6 13.20 -14.80 -11.01
C ASN A 6 12.15 -14.94 -12.13
N GLY A 7 12.07 -13.96 -13.05
CA GLY A 7 11.10 -13.99 -14.14
C GLY A 7 9.68 -13.55 -13.77
N LEU A 8 9.41 -13.23 -12.50
CA LEU A 8 8.13 -12.70 -12.04
C LEU A 8 8.21 -11.18 -11.93
N PRO A 9 7.15 -10.43 -12.32
CA PRO A 9 7.11 -8.98 -12.12
C PRO A 9 7.29 -8.64 -10.64
N ALA A 10 8.25 -7.75 -10.34
CA ALA A 10 8.58 -7.37 -8.96
C ALA A 10 7.45 -6.56 -8.32
N HIS A 11 6.75 -5.73 -9.09
CA HIS A 11 5.70 -4.85 -8.61
C HIS A 11 4.57 -5.56 -7.82
N PRO A 12 3.94 -6.65 -8.31
CA PRO A 12 2.93 -7.36 -7.53
C PRO A 12 3.45 -7.93 -6.21
N LEU A 13 4.71 -8.33 -6.15
CA LEU A 13 5.31 -8.89 -4.93
C LEU A 13 5.43 -7.82 -3.84
N PHE A 14 5.93 -6.63 -4.19
CA PHE A 14 6.09 -5.54 -3.23
C PHE A 14 4.76 -4.89 -2.85
N ILE A 15 3.78 -4.81 -3.75
CA ILE A 15 2.43 -4.34 -3.42
C ILE A 15 1.81 -5.16 -2.29
N HIS A 16 1.93 -6.49 -2.31
CA HIS A 16 1.36 -7.33 -1.27
C HIS A 16 1.94 -7.03 0.12
N ILE A 17 3.25 -6.72 0.20
CA ILE A 17 3.88 -6.28 1.45
C ILE A 17 3.23 -4.99 1.94
N VAL A 18 3.07 -3.99 1.07
CA VAL A 18 2.50 -2.69 1.44
C VAL A 18 1.04 -2.81 1.85
N VAL A 19 0.23 -3.53 1.04
CA VAL A 19 -1.22 -3.66 1.25
C VAL A 19 -1.56 -4.36 2.58
N VAL A 20 -0.69 -5.24 3.06
CA VAL A 20 -0.89 -5.93 4.34
C VAL A 20 -0.18 -5.20 5.48
N LEU A 21 1.10 -4.90 5.32
CA LEU A 21 1.93 -4.44 6.42
C LEU A 21 1.64 -2.98 6.81
N LEU A 22 1.33 -2.11 5.84
CA LEU A 22 1.05 -0.70 6.14
C LEU A 22 -0.24 -0.53 6.96
N PRO A 23 -1.39 -1.12 6.60
CA PRO A 23 -2.59 -1.06 7.43
C PRO A 23 -2.39 -1.69 8.81
N LEU A 24 -1.72 -2.85 8.88
CA LEU A 24 -1.46 -3.52 10.14
C LEU A 24 -0.59 -2.66 11.07
N SER A 25 0.46 -2.05 10.53
CA SER A 25 1.34 -1.14 11.29
C SER A 25 0.63 0.14 11.70
N ALA A 26 -0.23 0.70 10.84
CA ALA A 26 -1.07 1.85 11.15
C ALA A 26 -2.05 1.56 12.29
N ILE A 27 -2.71 0.38 12.28
CA ILE A 27 -3.55 -0.09 13.39
C ILE A 27 -2.71 -0.24 14.67
N GLY A 28 -1.52 -0.82 14.56
CA GLY A 28 -0.58 -0.94 15.66
C GLY A 28 -0.20 0.42 16.26
N MET A 29 0.04 1.45 15.42
CA MET A 29 0.31 2.82 15.88
C MET A 29 -0.90 3.44 16.59
N ILE A 30 -2.11 3.25 16.05
CA ILE A 30 -3.35 3.68 16.73
C ILE A 30 -3.45 3.02 18.12
N ALA A 31 -3.22 1.71 18.19
CA ALA A 31 -3.25 0.98 19.45
C ALA A 31 -2.21 1.50 20.46
N LEU A 32 -0.97 1.78 20.01
CA LEU A 32 0.06 2.38 20.89
C LEU A 32 -0.35 3.76 21.41
N VAL A 33 -1.03 4.57 20.57
CA VAL A 33 -1.49 5.91 20.99
C VAL A 33 -2.66 5.83 21.95
N VAL A 34 -3.65 4.98 21.66
CA VAL A 34 -4.96 4.98 22.36
C VAL A 34 -4.95 4.07 23.59
N ILE A 35 -4.17 2.97 23.57
CA ILE A 35 -4.18 1.93 24.62
C ILE A 35 -2.88 1.98 25.42
N PRO A 36 -2.82 2.73 26.57
CA PRO A 36 -1.60 2.83 27.36
C PRO A 36 -0.96 1.50 27.76
N PRO A 37 -1.71 0.45 28.16
CA PRO A 37 -1.12 -0.85 28.47
C PRO A 37 -0.40 -1.52 27.30
N PHE A 38 -0.71 -1.16 26.05
CA PHE A 38 -0.07 -1.69 24.85
C PHE A 38 1.31 -1.07 24.53
N ARG A 39 1.74 -0.04 25.30
CA ARG A 39 3.01 0.70 25.10
C ARG A 39 4.25 -0.02 25.62
N GLY A 40 4.28 -1.34 25.59
CA GLY A 40 5.48 -2.11 25.94
C GLY A 40 6.62 -1.87 24.95
N THR A 41 7.86 -2.09 25.41
CA THR A 41 9.06 -1.87 24.60
C THR A 41 9.05 -2.73 23.32
N VAL A 42 8.69 -4.00 23.44
CA VAL A 42 8.63 -4.94 22.30
C VAL A 42 7.58 -4.49 21.28
N GLN A 43 6.39 -4.10 21.74
CA GLN A 43 5.29 -3.64 20.88
C GLN A 43 5.69 -2.38 20.10
N LYS A 44 6.35 -1.43 20.77
CA LYS A 44 6.83 -0.19 20.12
C LYS A 44 7.84 -0.51 19.01
N TYR A 45 8.84 -1.34 19.26
CA TYR A 45 9.82 -1.71 18.24
C TYR A 45 9.20 -2.52 17.11
N PHE A 46 8.31 -3.45 17.41
CA PHE A 46 7.64 -4.26 16.40
C PHE A 46 6.79 -3.38 15.45
N VAL A 47 5.96 -2.51 16.00
CA VAL A 47 5.11 -1.60 15.21
C VAL A 47 5.96 -0.59 14.43
N ALA A 48 6.99 0.01 15.07
CA ALA A 48 7.88 0.94 14.40
C ALA A 48 8.62 0.29 13.22
N SER A 49 9.12 -0.93 13.41
CA SER A 49 9.75 -1.69 12.31
C SER A 49 8.77 -1.94 11.16
N GLY A 50 7.53 -2.31 11.47
CA GLY A 50 6.48 -2.50 10.48
C GLY A 50 6.20 -1.23 9.67
N VAL A 51 6.12 -0.07 10.33
CA VAL A 51 5.93 1.24 9.66
C VAL A 51 7.10 1.55 8.71
N VAL A 52 8.35 1.35 9.17
CA VAL A 52 9.54 1.61 8.35
C VAL A 52 9.61 0.66 7.14
N ILE A 53 9.39 -0.64 7.36
CA ILE A 53 9.39 -1.64 6.29
C ILE A 53 8.28 -1.33 5.26
N SER A 54 7.10 -0.88 5.73
CA SER A 54 6.00 -0.47 4.85
C SER A 54 6.37 0.73 3.99
N ALA A 55 7.07 1.73 4.54
CA ALA A 55 7.52 2.89 3.79
C ALA A 55 8.56 2.53 2.72
N ILE A 56 9.51 1.64 3.05
CA ILE A 56 10.48 1.10 2.09
C ILE A 56 9.76 0.30 1.00
N GLY A 57 8.82 -0.56 1.37
CA GLY A 57 8.01 -1.33 0.43
C GLY A 57 7.19 -0.43 -0.50
N ALA A 58 6.59 0.65 0.03
CA ALA A 58 5.84 1.62 -0.76
C ALA A 58 6.74 2.39 -1.76
N PHE A 59 7.98 2.70 -1.37
CA PHE A 59 8.96 3.29 -2.28
C PHE A 59 9.29 2.34 -3.43
N ILE A 60 9.61 1.07 -3.13
CA ILE A 60 9.94 0.08 -4.15
C ILE A 60 8.72 -0.20 -5.06
N ALA A 61 7.51 -0.30 -4.49
CA ALA A 61 6.28 -0.49 -5.26
C ALA A 61 6.03 0.68 -6.22
N LYS A 62 6.26 1.93 -5.78
CA LYS A 62 6.14 3.12 -6.61
C LYS A 62 7.12 3.10 -7.79
N GLU A 63 8.41 2.85 -7.53
CA GLU A 63 9.44 2.82 -8.57
C GLU A 63 9.23 1.68 -9.59
N SER A 64 8.86 0.49 -9.09
CA SER A 64 8.55 -0.64 -9.97
C SER A 64 7.23 -0.45 -10.74
N GLY A 65 6.26 0.26 -10.17
CA GLY A 65 5.00 0.62 -10.83
C GLY A 65 5.21 1.56 -12.01
N ALA A 66 6.01 2.60 -11.82
CA ALA A 66 6.35 3.55 -12.88
C ALA A 66 7.03 2.88 -14.10
N ALA A 67 7.84 1.85 -13.86
CA ALA A 67 8.45 1.05 -14.93
C ALA A 67 7.41 0.21 -15.70
N LEU A 68 6.42 -0.34 -15.00
CA LEU A 68 5.35 -1.14 -15.62
C LEU A 68 4.36 -0.28 -16.44
N GLU A 69 4.11 0.94 -16.01
CA GLU A 69 3.22 1.90 -16.68
C GLU A 69 3.66 2.17 -18.13
N GLN A 70 4.97 2.28 -18.36
CA GLN A 70 5.54 2.46 -19.70
C GLN A 70 5.28 1.30 -20.66
N THR A 71 4.99 0.11 -20.14
CA THR A 71 4.83 -1.11 -20.94
C THR A 71 3.40 -1.61 -21.04
N ARG A 72 2.52 -1.33 -20.08
CA ARG A 72 1.19 -1.95 -19.97
C ARG A 72 0.00 -1.00 -19.84
N GLY A 73 0.25 0.32 -19.71
CA GLY A 73 -0.80 1.32 -19.46
C GLY A 73 -1.53 1.02 -18.12
N VAL A 74 -1.25 1.80 -17.11
CA VAL A 74 -1.95 1.74 -15.81
C VAL A 74 -3.01 2.84 -15.80
N THR A 75 -4.15 2.62 -15.14
CA THR A 75 -5.17 3.66 -15.01
C THR A 75 -4.63 4.81 -14.15
N ASP A 76 -4.89 6.06 -14.56
CA ASP A 76 -4.49 7.27 -13.85
C ASP A 76 -4.94 7.24 -12.37
N GLU A 77 -6.08 6.62 -12.09
CA GLU A 77 -6.61 6.48 -10.74
C GLU A 77 -5.73 5.60 -9.85
N HIS A 78 -5.28 4.44 -10.33
CA HIS A 78 -4.39 3.55 -9.57
C HIS A 78 -3.05 4.22 -9.27
N HIS A 79 -2.49 4.91 -10.26
CA HIS A 79 -1.25 5.68 -10.07
C HIS A 79 -1.41 6.79 -9.01
N ALA A 80 -2.54 7.53 -9.06
CA ALA A 80 -2.82 8.58 -8.09
C ALA A 80 -2.93 8.03 -6.65
N TRP A 81 -3.63 6.91 -6.44
CA TRP A 81 -3.75 6.28 -5.13
C TRP A 81 -2.43 5.66 -4.66
N GLY A 82 -1.65 5.05 -5.54
CA GLY A 82 -0.32 4.54 -5.23
C GLY A 82 0.63 5.64 -4.73
N ASN A 83 0.65 6.78 -5.40
CA ASN A 83 1.42 7.95 -4.97
C ASN A 83 0.97 8.49 -3.61
N ARG A 84 -0.34 8.62 -3.37
CA ARG A 84 -0.88 9.06 -2.08
C ARG A 84 -0.48 8.10 -0.95
N THR A 85 -0.58 6.79 -1.20
CA THR A 85 -0.19 5.76 -0.23
C THR A 85 1.30 5.86 0.12
N PHE A 86 2.17 6.10 -0.86
CA PHE A 86 3.60 6.32 -0.62
C PHE A 86 3.85 7.54 0.27
N TYR A 87 3.29 8.70 -0.04
CA TYR A 87 3.49 9.89 0.78
C TYR A 87 2.89 9.75 2.18
N LEU A 88 1.76 9.06 2.33
CA LEU A 88 1.17 8.78 3.63
C LEU A 88 2.01 7.78 4.45
N ALA A 89 2.65 6.81 3.83
CA ALA A 89 3.58 5.92 4.50
C ALA A 89 4.82 6.66 5.04
N ILE A 90 5.37 7.60 4.27
CA ILE A 90 6.45 8.48 4.73
C ILE A 90 5.98 9.39 5.88
N ALA A 91 4.83 10.05 5.72
CA ALA A 91 4.26 10.91 6.76
C ALA A 91 4.02 10.11 8.06
N LEU A 92 3.44 8.90 7.95
CA LEU A 92 3.23 8.01 9.09
C LEU A 92 4.55 7.66 9.78
N THR A 93 5.59 7.36 9.01
CA THR A 93 6.92 7.06 9.57
C THR A 93 7.46 8.23 10.39
N VAL A 94 7.40 9.44 9.84
CA VAL A 94 7.92 10.64 10.50
C VAL A 94 7.12 10.97 11.77
N VAL A 95 5.79 11.01 11.69
CA VAL A 95 4.96 11.36 12.86
C VAL A 95 4.98 10.27 13.92
N SER A 96 5.13 9.00 13.53
CA SER A 96 5.30 7.88 14.46
C SER A 96 6.61 7.95 15.22
N ALA A 97 7.72 8.23 14.51
CA ALA A 97 9.03 8.42 15.12
C ALA A 97 9.01 9.58 16.13
N LEU A 98 8.40 10.70 15.74
CA LEU A 98 8.24 11.86 16.63
C LEU A 98 7.40 11.50 17.87
N TRP A 99 6.27 10.82 17.68
CA TRP A 99 5.41 10.45 18.80
C TRP A 99 6.10 9.44 19.74
N LEU A 100 6.80 8.44 19.21
CA LEU A 100 7.57 7.48 20.00
C LEU A 100 8.67 8.16 20.81
N TRP A 101 9.35 9.14 20.22
CA TRP A 101 10.33 9.96 20.92
C TRP A 101 9.68 10.78 22.04
N LEU A 102 8.55 11.44 21.78
CA LEU A 102 7.80 12.20 22.78
C LEU A 102 7.25 11.32 23.89
N ASP A 103 6.95 10.04 23.60
CA ASP A 103 6.48 9.07 24.60
C ASP A 103 7.56 8.72 25.64
N THR A 104 8.84 8.93 25.33
CA THR A 104 9.94 8.79 26.29
C THR A 104 10.09 10.02 27.20
N GLN A 105 9.44 11.15 26.88
CA GLN A 105 9.56 12.40 27.63
C GLN A 105 8.45 12.53 28.69
N PRO A 106 8.77 12.56 29.99
CA PRO A 106 7.77 12.41 31.06
C PRO A 106 6.77 13.59 31.18
N LYS A 107 7.04 14.74 30.58
CA LYS A 107 6.21 15.96 30.69
C LYS A 107 5.91 16.62 29.34
N SER A 108 5.86 15.86 28.26
CA SER A 108 5.60 16.45 26.93
C SER A 108 4.13 16.87 26.78
N LYS A 109 3.89 18.17 26.73
CA LYS A 109 2.56 18.73 26.45
C LYS A 109 2.11 18.49 25.00
N THR A 110 3.05 18.27 24.09
CA THR A 110 2.81 18.05 22.66
C THR A 110 2.47 16.60 22.31
N LYS A 111 2.72 15.67 23.24
CA LYS A 111 2.47 14.22 23.03
C LYS A 111 1.03 13.92 22.59
N LEU A 112 0.03 14.57 23.22
CA LEU A 112 -1.38 14.37 22.88
C LEU A 112 -1.66 14.85 21.45
N ALA A 113 -1.23 16.05 21.10
CA ALA A 113 -1.43 16.62 19.77
C ALA A 113 -0.76 15.76 18.69
N THR A 114 0.49 15.33 18.92
CA THR A 114 1.19 14.43 17.99
C THR A 114 0.51 13.08 17.90
N GLY A 115 -0.02 12.55 19.01
CA GLY A 115 -0.81 11.30 19.01
C GLY A 115 -2.07 11.40 18.15
N ILE A 116 -2.79 12.52 18.21
CA ILE A 116 -3.94 12.76 17.33
C ILE A 116 -3.52 12.77 15.87
N ILE A 117 -2.40 13.43 15.54
CA ILE A 117 -1.86 13.44 14.17
C ILE A 117 -1.51 12.01 13.72
N VAL A 118 -0.87 11.20 14.57
CA VAL A 118 -0.57 9.80 14.25
C VAL A 118 -1.84 9.04 13.92
N VAL A 119 -2.91 9.17 14.71
CA VAL A 119 -4.19 8.49 14.45
C VAL A 119 -4.78 8.95 13.11
N LEU A 120 -4.82 10.25 12.83
CA LEU A 120 -5.37 10.77 11.58
C LEU A 120 -4.58 10.29 10.35
N VAL A 121 -3.25 10.36 10.41
CA VAL A 121 -2.38 9.88 9.33
C VAL A 121 -2.50 8.37 9.15
N SER A 122 -2.63 7.60 10.23
CA SER A 122 -2.86 6.15 10.19
C SER A 122 -4.16 5.81 9.47
N LEU A 123 -5.26 6.50 9.80
CA LEU A 123 -6.56 6.30 9.14
C LEU A 123 -6.48 6.67 7.65
N ALA A 124 -5.84 7.78 7.32
CA ALA A 124 -5.63 8.18 5.93
C ALA A 124 -4.78 7.15 5.16
N ALA A 125 -3.72 6.60 5.77
CA ALA A 125 -2.88 5.58 5.17
C ALA A 125 -3.66 4.28 4.91
N ILE A 126 -4.47 3.82 5.87
CA ILE A 126 -5.34 2.65 5.70
C ILE A 126 -6.30 2.88 4.54
N THR A 127 -7.03 4.00 4.53
CA THR A 127 -8.00 4.32 3.47
C THR A 127 -7.32 4.38 2.10
N SER A 128 -6.19 5.08 1.98
CA SER A 128 -5.45 5.18 0.72
C SER A 128 -4.97 3.82 0.22
N THR A 129 -4.52 2.94 1.12
CA THR A 129 -4.07 1.59 0.76
C THR A 129 -5.22 0.74 0.22
N VAL A 130 -6.40 0.82 0.84
CA VAL A 130 -7.60 0.10 0.38
C VAL A 130 -8.00 0.59 -1.01
N LEU A 131 -8.04 1.91 -1.24
CA LEU A 131 -8.41 2.50 -2.52
C LEU A 131 -7.38 2.19 -3.63
N ALA A 132 -6.08 2.17 -3.29
CA ALA A 132 -5.04 1.72 -4.21
C ALA A 132 -5.21 0.24 -4.60
N GLY A 133 -5.57 -0.61 -3.64
CA GLY A 133 -5.86 -2.03 -3.91
C GLY A 133 -7.10 -2.22 -4.79
N ASP A 134 -8.19 -1.53 -4.49
CA ASP A 134 -9.44 -1.59 -5.25
C ASP A 134 -9.26 -1.10 -6.70
N SER A 135 -8.62 0.07 -6.89
CA SER A 135 -8.34 0.59 -8.24
C SER A 135 -7.44 -0.32 -9.06
N GLY A 136 -6.44 -0.96 -8.43
CA GLY A 136 -5.59 -1.94 -9.09
C GLY A 136 -6.33 -3.21 -9.48
N ALA A 137 -7.22 -3.72 -8.62
CA ALA A 137 -8.06 -4.87 -8.93
C ALA A 137 -9.00 -4.58 -10.11
N LYS A 138 -9.68 -3.45 -10.11
CA LYS A 138 -10.56 -3.01 -11.20
C LYS A 138 -9.82 -2.97 -12.54
N ALA A 139 -8.64 -2.35 -12.59
CA ALA A 139 -7.83 -2.28 -13.81
C ALA A 139 -7.52 -3.66 -14.40
N VAL A 140 -7.23 -4.67 -13.58
CA VAL A 140 -6.97 -6.04 -14.03
C VAL A 140 -8.23 -6.72 -14.57
N TRP A 141 -9.38 -6.52 -13.92
CA TRP A 141 -10.63 -7.14 -14.35
C TRP A 141 -11.18 -6.53 -15.64
N GLU A 142 -11.09 -5.21 -15.81
CA GLU A 142 -11.51 -4.51 -17.03
C GLU A 142 -10.68 -4.95 -18.25
N THR A 143 -9.37 -5.12 -18.08
CA THR A 143 -8.50 -5.63 -19.15
C THR A 143 -8.89 -7.05 -19.57
N ARG A 144 -9.17 -7.95 -18.61
CA ARG A 144 -9.59 -9.32 -18.90
C ARG A 144 -10.97 -9.41 -19.55
N ALA A 145 -11.91 -8.56 -19.13
CA ALA A 145 -13.23 -8.51 -19.74
C ALA A 145 -13.14 -8.10 -21.22
N SER A 146 -12.37 -7.06 -21.54
CA SER A 146 -12.17 -6.64 -22.92
C SER A 146 -11.44 -7.67 -23.79
N GLU A 147 -10.51 -8.43 -23.25
CA GLU A 147 -9.85 -9.53 -23.96
C GLU A 147 -10.81 -10.70 -24.24
N SER A 148 -11.74 -11.00 -23.34
CA SER A 148 -12.72 -12.09 -23.54
C SER A 148 -13.77 -11.75 -24.61
N ASP A 149 -14.08 -10.46 -24.80
CA ASP A 149 -15.03 -9.99 -25.83
C ASP A 149 -14.41 -9.98 -27.24
N VAL A 150 -13.08 -10.07 -27.36
CA VAL A 150 -12.33 -10.05 -28.63
C VAL A 150 -12.03 -11.46 -29.16
N VAL A 151 -12.32 -12.53 -28.40
CA VAL A 151 -12.17 -13.90 -28.94
C VAL A 151 -13.20 -14.08 -30.06
N PRO A 152 -12.82 -14.18 -31.35
CA PRO A 152 -13.76 -14.45 -32.43
C PRO A 152 -14.42 -15.80 -32.15
N THR A 153 -15.74 -15.87 -32.15
CA THR A 153 -16.46 -17.09 -32.33
C THR A 153 -15.92 -17.77 -33.59
N VAL A 154 -15.16 -18.83 -33.40
CA VAL A 154 -14.76 -19.68 -34.54
C VAL A 154 -16.08 -20.17 -35.18
N ASP A 155 -16.40 -19.52 -36.27
CA ASP A 155 -17.58 -19.74 -37.06
C ASP A 155 -17.62 -21.22 -37.45
N SER A 156 -18.63 -21.93 -37.00
CA SER A 156 -18.99 -23.26 -37.39
C SER A 156 -19.46 -23.27 -38.87
N GLN A 157 -18.57 -22.88 -39.78
CA GLN A 157 -18.79 -23.02 -41.22
C GLN A 157 -17.91 -24.11 -41.81
N GLU A 158 -17.99 -25.31 -41.29
CA GLU A 158 -17.63 -26.54 -42.05
C GLU A 158 -18.68 -27.62 -41.82
N SER A 159 -19.85 -27.40 -42.36
CA SER A 159 -20.80 -28.51 -42.64
C SER A 159 -21.69 -28.13 -43.81
N GLY A 160 -21.21 -28.35 -45.03
CA GLY A 160 -22.01 -28.11 -46.21
C GLY A 160 -21.29 -28.32 -47.55
N ALA A 161 -20.55 -29.41 -47.69
CA ALA A 161 -20.09 -29.87 -49.01
C ALA A 161 -20.18 -31.39 -49.07
N GLN A 162 -21.35 -31.84 -49.47
CA GLN A 162 -21.53 -33.14 -50.19
C GLN A 162 -22.19 -32.83 -51.50
#